data_dd82e569b8f594fb06f3ec5c2aaf9527
#
_entry.id   dd82e569b8f594fb06f3ec5c2aaf9527
#
_cell.length_a   1.000
_cell.length_b   1.000
_cell.length_c   1.000
_cell.angle_alpha   90.00
_cell.angle_beta   90.00
_cell.angle_gamma   90.00
#
_symmetry.space_group_name_H-M   'P 1'
#
loop_
_entity.id
_entity.type
_entity.pdbx_description
1 polymer ?
#
loop_
_entity_poly.entity_id
_entity_poly.type
_entity_poly.pdbx_seq_one_letter_code
_entity_poly.pdbx_strand_id
1 'polypeptide(L)'
;MQWLITIAIVLAAFGFVVVKLRRFWFEFSRLGSSDLSDQEVSGGPKSSCYGCSGSSASESDLGIRIKPLVQLGDKRKHSVVSMCFLQAAVGGVVYGQEVRPPNYDETIASNYKLGSVLAGPQGQLIESKDQWPAHRKYLLDLFADQEYGYAPQGSVEVRTEVIDDGQGVLGGEVQAGIRRRQLAVFLERNGKQVRIDLLVWSPSDRPKAPCFLGLNFRGNQSTSDDPKVRLTSSWCDSRNPGVVENRATEASRASQSERWPIEEILERGYAVATAHYSDIDPDYDDGFENGVHGLFPEHRSDAEHPNRWGSIAAWAWGLSRLADVLEKLEGIDPKGLMVVGHSRLGKTALWAGANDERFGLVISNNSGCGGAALSQRVYGESVARINTSFPHWFNRNFRKYNDREDQMHFDQHQLIASIAPRPVYIASASNDKWADPLGELLSGHHASSAYRLHGKQGLETQELPAVNTPIGDGAIGYHLRQGDHDLLLYDWEQFMIFAKRNGF
;
A
#
# COMPACT_ATOMS: atom_id res chain seq x y z
N MET A 1 -33.00 16.15 46.82
CA MET A 1 -33.70 16.28 45.52
C MET A 1 -32.84 15.82 44.33
N GLN A 2 -31.59 16.20 44.22
CA GLN A 2 -30.69 15.80 43.11
C GLN A 2 -30.54 14.29 42.93
N TRP A 3 -30.40 13.52 44.02
CA TRP A 3 -30.23 12.08 43.98
C TRP A 3 -31.46 11.31 43.43
N LEU A 4 -32.66 11.82 43.69
CA LEU A 4 -33.91 11.22 43.18
C LEU A 4 -34.06 11.43 41.67
N ILE A 5 -33.62 12.56 41.17
CA ILE A 5 -33.60 12.85 39.72
C ILE A 5 -32.62 11.95 38.97
N THR A 6 -31.44 11.75 39.55
CA THR A 6 -30.40 10.87 38.96
C THR A 6 -30.88 9.42 38.90
N ILE A 7 -31.52 8.91 39.96
CA ILE A 7 -32.08 7.56 39.98
C ILE A 7 -33.22 7.41 38.95
N ALA A 8 -34.07 8.41 38.78
CA ALA A 8 -35.16 8.40 37.79
C ALA A 8 -34.61 8.36 36.36
N ILE A 9 -33.55 9.11 36.06
CA ILE A 9 -32.88 9.12 34.74
C ILE A 9 -32.23 7.74 34.46
N VAL A 10 -31.55 7.16 35.42
CA VAL A 10 -30.90 5.84 35.29
C VAL A 10 -31.96 4.75 35.06
N LEU A 11 -33.08 4.77 35.78
CA LEU A 11 -34.14 3.79 35.58
C LEU A 11 -34.85 3.96 34.22
N ALA A 12 -35.02 5.20 33.74
CA ALA A 12 -35.58 5.46 32.43
C ALA A 12 -34.65 4.99 31.29
N ALA A 13 -33.32 5.22 31.43
CA ALA A 13 -32.32 4.72 30.49
C ALA A 13 -32.25 3.19 30.47
N PHE A 14 -32.33 2.53 31.60
CA PHE A 14 -32.37 1.08 31.71
C PHE A 14 -33.65 0.49 31.08
N GLY A 15 -34.79 1.10 31.30
CA GLY A 15 -36.04 0.71 30.65
C GLY A 15 -35.99 0.83 29.13
N PHE A 16 -35.37 1.88 28.62
CA PHE A 16 -35.16 2.08 27.17
C PHE A 16 -34.25 1.01 26.51
N VAL A 17 -33.18 0.65 27.19
CA VAL A 17 -32.26 -0.44 26.74
C VAL A 17 -32.97 -1.77 26.71
N VAL A 18 -33.75 -2.11 27.73
CA VAL A 18 -34.50 -3.38 27.79
C VAL A 18 -35.56 -3.45 26.67
N VAL A 19 -36.25 -2.35 26.37
CA VAL A 19 -37.24 -2.28 25.28
C VAL A 19 -36.55 -2.45 23.90
N LYS A 20 -35.39 -1.83 23.68
CA LYS A 20 -34.61 -2.01 22.44
C LYS A 20 -34.09 -3.43 22.27
N LEU A 21 -33.55 -4.04 23.31
CA LEU A 21 -33.12 -5.42 23.30
C LEU A 21 -34.27 -6.42 23.02
N ARG A 22 -35.44 -6.17 23.56
CA ARG A 22 -36.66 -6.98 23.29
C ARG A 22 -37.16 -6.82 21.85
N ARG A 23 -37.10 -5.62 21.27
CA ARG A 23 -37.40 -5.39 19.84
C ARG A 23 -36.42 -6.08 18.93
N PHE A 24 -35.14 -5.97 19.22
CA PHE A 24 -34.09 -6.66 18.49
C PHE A 24 -34.26 -8.18 18.50
N TRP A 25 -34.57 -8.76 19.67
CA TRP A 25 -34.80 -10.21 19.79
C TRP A 25 -36.09 -10.66 19.04
N PHE A 26 -37.10 -9.82 18.96
CA PHE A 26 -38.32 -10.15 18.23
C PHE A 26 -38.18 -10.03 16.71
N GLU A 27 -37.34 -9.13 16.22
CA GLU A 27 -36.96 -9.06 14.79
C GLU A 27 -36.08 -10.19 14.39
N PHE A 28 -35.14 -10.61 15.24
CA PHE A 28 -34.23 -11.74 14.99
C PHE A 28 -35.00 -13.09 14.93
N SER A 29 -36.01 -13.29 15.75
CA SER A 29 -36.85 -14.50 15.73
C SER A 29 -37.83 -14.59 14.53
N ARG A 30 -38.06 -13.49 13.81
CA ARG A 30 -38.87 -13.46 12.57
C ARG A 30 -38.08 -13.79 11.29
N LEU A 31 -36.75 -13.70 11.31
CA LEU A 31 -35.88 -13.98 10.16
C LEU A 31 -35.50 -15.49 10.06
N GLY A 32 -35.92 -16.30 11.01
CA GLY A 32 -35.59 -17.73 11.09
C GLY A 32 -36.58 -18.71 10.41
N SER A 33 -37.54 -18.25 9.63
CA SER A 33 -38.51 -19.15 8.97
C SER A 33 -38.92 -18.65 7.59
N SER A 34 -38.13 -19.02 6.58
CA SER A 34 -38.62 -19.21 5.20
C SER A 34 -37.61 -20.03 4.38
N ASP A 35 -38.02 -21.24 4.15
CA ASP A 35 -37.81 -22.22 3.07
C ASP A 35 -36.55 -22.21 2.20
N LEU A 36 -35.86 -23.34 2.31
CA LEU A 36 -34.91 -23.92 1.34
C LEU A 36 -35.70 -24.47 0.10
N SER A 37 -35.33 -24.06 -1.09
CA SER A 37 -35.55 -24.83 -2.30
C SER A 37 -34.35 -24.73 -3.24
N ASP A 38 -33.85 -25.89 -3.63
CA ASP A 38 -32.70 -26.15 -4.47
C ASP A 38 -32.79 -25.53 -5.87
N GLN A 39 -31.68 -25.00 -6.37
CA GLN A 39 -31.31 -25.08 -7.79
C GLN A 39 -29.78 -25.13 -7.96
N GLU A 40 -29.30 -26.25 -8.47
CA GLU A 40 -27.96 -26.46 -9.01
C GLU A 40 -27.75 -25.61 -10.28
N VAL A 41 -26.65 -24.88 -10.37
CA VAL A 41 -26.06 -24.44 -11.64
C VAL A 41 -24.55 -24.61 -11.60
N SER A 42 -24.08 -25.32 -12.59
CA SER A 42 -22.72 -25.79 -12.88
C SER A 42 -21.64 -24.70 -13.03
N GLY A 43 -20.43 -25.14 -12.75
CA GLY A 43 -19.18 -24.41 -12.55
C GLY A 43 -18.57 -23.64 -13.72
N GLY A 44 -17.75 -22.67 -13.30
CA GLY A 44 -16.67 -22.03 -14.04
C GLY A 44 -15.62 -21.54 -13.04
N PRO A 45 -14.35 -21.48 -13.40
CA PRO A 45 -13.29 -21.25 -12.42
C PRO A 45 -13.29 -19.83 -11.87
N LYS A 46 -13.37 -19.69 -10.57
CA LYS A 46 -13.26 -18.43 -9.86
C LYS A 46 -11.77 -18.11 -9.63
N SER A 47 -11.24 -17.15 -10.35
CA SER A 47 -9.99 -16.50 -9.96
C SER A 47 -10.28 -15.52 -8.81
N SER A 48 -9.77 -15.83 -7.62
CA SER A 48 -9.95 -14.99 -6.45
C SER A 48 -8.82 -13.98 -6.38
N CYS A 49 -9.11 -12.71 -6.65
CA CYS A 49 -8.25 -11.60 -6.25
C CYS A 49 -8.32 -11.40 -4.74
N TYR A 50 -7.32 -11.88 -4.01
CA TYR A 50 -7.14 -11.61 -2.59
C TYR A 50 -6.22 -10.40 -2.41
N GLY A 51 -6.80 -9.25 -2.07
CA GLY A 51 -5.94 -8.15 -1.67
C GLY A 51 -6.55 -6.77 -1.51
N CYS A 52 -7.71 -6.49 -2.09
CA CYS A 52 -8.37 -5.18 -1.96
C CYS A 52 -9.88 -5.28 -2.12
N SER A 53 -10.53 -6.29 -1.52
CA SER A 53 -11.97 -6.22 -1.35
C SER A 53 -12.25 -5.66 0.03
N GLY A 54 -12.84 -4.47 0.09
CA GLY A 54 -13.50 -4.01 1.28
C GLY A 54 -14.52 -5.08 1.67
N SER A 55 -14.22 -5.85 2.71
CA SER A 55 -15.16 -6.80 3.25
C SER A 55 -16.33 -6.00 3.81
N SER A 56 -17.47 -6.08 3.14
CA SER A 56 -18.71 -5.96 3.86
C SER A 56 -18.67 -7.04 4.93
N ALA A 57 -18.45 -6.67 6.17
CA ALA A 57 -18.53 -7.56 7.31
C ALA A 57 -19.98 -8.07 7.35
N SER A 58 -20.20 -9.27 6.84
CA SER A 58 -21.36 -10.05 7.25
C SER A 58 -21.11 -10.42 8.72
N GLU A 59 -22.02 -10.01 9.59
CA GLU A 59 -22.08 -10.39 11.00
C GLU A 59 -22.23 -11.92 11.12
N SER A 60 -21.15 -12.64 11.14
CA SER A 60 -21.12 -14.03 11.59
C SER A 60 -19.69 -14.51 11.71
N ASP A 61 -18.99 -14.12 12.78
CA ASP A 61 -17.92 -14.92 13.40
C ASP A 61 -17.43 -14.27 14.71
N LEU A 62 -18.34 -14.12 15.66
CA LEU A 62 -18.00 -14.09 17.08
C LEU A 62 -18.18 -15.52 17.63
N GLY A 63 -17.27 -16.39 17.26
CA GLY A 63 -17.17 -17.75 17.80
C GLY A 63 -16.68 -17.76 19.24
N ILE A 64 -17.56 -17.50 20.19
CA ILE A 64 -17.30 -17.79 21.60
C ILE A 64 -17.40 -19.30 21.76
N ARG A 65 -16.26 -20.01 21.79
CA ARG A 65 -16.18 -21.40 22.25
C ARG A 65 -16.38 -21.44 23.75
N ILE A 66 -17.59 -21.75 24.19
CA ILE A 66 -17.85 -22.16 25.57
C ILE A 66 -17.42 -23.64 25.69
N LYS A 67 -16.37 -23.91 26.46
CA LYS A 67 -16.05 -25.27 26.89
C LYS A 67 -17.06 -25.73 27.95
N PRO A 68 -17.58 -26.94 27.88
CA PRO A 68 -18.49 -27.45 28.94
C PRO A 68 -17.72 -27.66 30.24
N LEU A 69 -18.23 -27.05 31.31
CA LEU A 69 -17.79 -27.32 32.68
C LEU A 69 -18.30 -28.68 33.11
N VAL A 70 -17.37 -29.53 33.54
CA VAL A 70 -17.63 -30.82 34.21
C VAL A 70 -18.34 -30.55 35.52
N GLN A 71 -19.44 -31.26 35.75
CA GLN A 71 -20.13 -31.33 37.05
C GLN A 71 -19.23 -32.01 38.08
N LEU A 72 -18.98 -31.34 39.19
CA LEU A 72 -18.60 -31.97 40.46
C LEU A 72 -19.52 -31.46 41.54
N GLY A 73 -20.14 -32.37 42.21
CA GLY A 73 -21.17 -32.14 43.20
C GLY A 73 -20.68 -31.77 44.59
N ASP A 74 -21.59 -31.10 45.22
CA ASP A 74 -22.04 -31.19 46.62
C ASP A 74 -21.29 -30.48 47.75
N LYS A 75 -22.08 -29.64 48.42
CA LYS A 75 -22.13 -29.23 49.84
C LYS A 75 -21.02 -28.33 50.41
N ARG A 76 -21.31 -27.08 50.67
CA ARG A 76 -21.66 -26.48 52.00
C ARG A 76 -21.67 -24.95 51.92
N LYS A 77 -22.67 -24.39 52.62
CA LYS A 77 -22.93 -22.98 52.85
C LYS A 77 -21.70 -22.25 53.45
N HIS A 78 -21.31 -21.13 52.89
CA HIS A 78 -20.90 -19.93 53.63
C HIS A 78 -21.09 -18.72 52.72
N SER A 79 -21.92 -17.78 53.21
CA SER A 79 -22.15 -16.45 52.68
C SER A 79 -20.83 -15.66 52.65
N VAL A 80 -20.36 -15.28 51.49
CA VAL A 80 -19.38 -14.21 51.34
C VAL A 80 -19.98 -13.24 50.34
N VAL A 81 -20.43 -12.08 50.84
CA VAL A 81 -20.85 -10.94 50.03
C VAL A 81 -19.60 -10.39 49.39
N SER A 82 -19.36 -10.74 48.13
CA SER A 82 -18.30 -10.12 47.31
C SER A 82 -18.85 -8.83 46.70
N MET A 83 -18.47 -7.73 47.29
CA MET A 83 -18.78 -6.39 46.76
C MET A 83 -17.88 -6.14 45.58
N CYS A 84 -18.37 -6.46 44.35
CA CYS A 84 -17.75 -6.02 43.11
C CYS A 84 -17.95 -4.51 42.98
N PHE A 85 -16.87 -3.76 43.16
CA PHE A 85 -16.81 -2.36 42.74
C PHE A 85 -16.93 -2.32 41.20
N LEU A 86 -18.09 -1.90 40.72
CA LEU A 86 -18.29 -1.48 39.34
C LEU A 86 -17.62 -0.12 39.18
N GLN A 87 -16.37 -0.08 38.73
CA GLN A 87 -15.81 1.14 38.16
C GLN A 87 -16.54 1.41 36.86
N ALA A 88 -17.53 2.28 36.90
CA ALA A 88 -18.08 2.88 35.71
C ALA A 88 -17.02 3.80 35.12
N ALA A 89 -16.21 3.25 34.21
CA ALA A 89 -15.46 4.06 33.27
C ALA A 89 -16.51 4.82 32.43
N VAL A 90 -16.62 6.12 32.64
CA VAL A 90 -17.27 7.02 31.69
C VAL A 90 -16.28 7.16 30.52
N GLY A 91 -16.14 6.09 29.77
CA GLY A 91 -15.58 6.14 28.44
C GLY A 91 -16.62 6.80 27.56
N GLY A 92 -16.35 8.01 27.11
CA GLY A 92 -17.17 8.62 26.07
C GLY A 92 -17.21 7.62 24.91
N VAL A 93 -18.41 7.20 24.54
CA VAL A 93 -18.63 6.44 23.29
C VAL A 93 -18.26 7.42 22.19
N VAL A 94 -17.03 7.33 21.70
CA VAL A 94 -16.66 7.93 20.44
C VAL A 94 -17.49 7.14 19.43
N TYR A 95 -18.58 7.72 18.98
CA TYR A 95 -19.26 7.24 17.77
C TYR A 95 -18.22 7.25 16.69
N GLY A 96 -17.76 6.08 16.27
CA GLY A 96 -16.93 5.95 15.09
C GLY A 96 -17.67 6.64 13.95
N GLN A 97 -17.04 7.65 13.36
CA GLN A 97 -17.62 8.37 12.23
C GLN A 97 -17.85 7.31 11.15
N GLU A 98 -19.12 7.07 10.74
CA GLU A 98 -19.42 6.16 9.65
C GLU A 98 -18.70 6.68 8.40
N VAL A 99 -17.73 5.91 7.90
CA VAL A 99 -17.01 6.25 6.67
C VAL A 99 -18.00 6.21 5.52
N ARG A 100 -18.06 7.28 4.73
CA ARG A 100 -18.91 7.35 3.54
C ARG A 100 -18.75 6.10 2.66
N PRO A 101 -19.84 5.58 2.06
CA PRO A 101 -19.73 4.52 1.06
C PRO A 101 -18.92 5.01 -0.14
N PRO A 102 -18.21 4.11 -0.85
CA PRO A 102 -17.45 4.51 -2.04
C PRO A 102 -18.38 5.09 -3.10
N ASN A 103 -17.94 6.18 -3.73
CA ASN A 103 -18.62 6.79 -4.86
C ASN A 103 -18.10 6.18 -6.17
N TYR A 104 -19.00 5.85 -7.09
CA TYR A 104 -18.68 5.38 -8.45
C TYR A 104 -19.43 6.21 -9.52
N ASP A 105 -19.97 7.37 -9.14
CA ASP A 105 -20.67 8.30 -10.02
C ASP A 105 -19.71 9.41 -10.48
N GLU A 106 -19.35 9.40 -11.76
CA GLU A 106 -18.46 10.39 -12.37
C GLU A 106 -19.04 11.81 -12.32
N THR A 107 -20.36 11.97 -12.29
CA THR A 107 -20.99 13.31 -12.21
C THR A 107 -20.72 13.99 -10.85
N ILE A 108 -20.53 13.19 -9.81
CA ILE A 108 -20.12 13.66 -8.47
C ILE A 108 -18.60 13.85 -8.43
N ALA A 109 -17.86 12.88 -8.94
CA ALA A 109 -16.39 12.85 -8.90
C ALA A 109 -15.74 13.96 -9.75
N SER A 110 -16.43 14.51 -10.75
CA SER A 110 -15.91 15.60 -11.59
C SER A 110 -15.94 16.98 -10.93
N ASN A 111 -16.58 17.11 -9.76
CA ASN A 111 -16.76 18.42 -9.10
C ASN A 111 -15.63 18.68 -8.06
N TYR A 112 -14.41 18.90 -8.53
CA TYR A 112 -13.24 19.21 -7.71
C TYR A 112 -12.44 20.39 -8.27
N LYS A 113 -11.54 20.96 -7.46
CA LYS A 113 -10.67 22.09 -7.86
C LYS A 113 -9.22 21.80 -7.49
N LEU A 114 -8.38 21.61 -8.49
CA LEU A 114 -6.95 21.39 -8.28
C LEU A 114 -6.18 22.71 -8.30
N GLY A 115 -5.22 22.82 -7.38
CA GLY A 115 -4.17 23.83 -7.47
C GLY A 115 -3.23 23.56 -8.65
N SER A 116 -2.68 24.62 -9.25
CA SER A 116 -1.64 24.44 -10.27
C SER A 116 -0.40 23.79 -9.66
N VAL A 117 0.19 22.82 -10.34
CA VAL A 117 1.48 22.22 -9.93
C VAL A 117 2.64 23.22 -9.97
N LEU A 118 2.47 24.35 -10.66
CA LEU A 118 3.46 25.44 -10.76
C LEU A 118 3.14 26.61 -9.82
N ALA A 119 2.15 26.49 -8.93
CA ALA A 119 1.85 27.50 -7.93
C ALA A 119 2.70 27.27 -6.67
N GLY A 120 3.53 28.23 -6.33
CA GLY A 120 4.29 28.23 -5.09
C GLY A 120 3.43 28.56 -3.85
N PRO A 121 3.99 28.50 -2.63
CA PRO A 121 3.25 28.60 -1.37
C PRO A 121 2.54 29.94 -1.16
N GLN A 122 2.93 31.00 -1.87
CA GLN A 122 2.31 32.32 -1.84
C GLN A 122 1.49 32.63 -3.12
N GLY A 123 1.21 31.60 -3.94
CA GLY A 123 0.49 31.72 -5.21
C GLY A 123 1.34 32.27 -6.37
N GLN A 124 2.64 32.50 -6.16
CA GLN A 124 3.55 32.87 -7.26
C GLN A 124 3.70 31.71 -8.24
N LEU A 125 3.76 32.02 -9.53
CA LEU A 125 3.97 31.01 -10.57
C LEU A 125 5.46 30.69 -10.73
N ILE A 126 5.73 29.41 -10.95
CA ILE A 126 7.05 28.90 -11.35
C ILE A 126 7.09 28.90 -12.86
N GLU A 127 7.92 29.75 -13.44
CA GLU A 127 7.97 30.00 -14.89
C GLU A 127 9.25 29.46 -15.54
N SER A 128 10.24 29.07 -14.75
CA SER A 128 11.51 28.58 -15.26
C SER A 128 11.99 27.31 -14.55
N LYS A 129 12.76 26.50 -15.27
CA LYS A 129 13.42 25.30 -14.71
C LYS A 129 14.38 25.63 -13.56
N ASP A 130 14.92 26.85 -13.50
CA ASP A 130 15.86 27.25 -12.45
C ASP A 130 15.15 27.48 -11.11
N GLN A 131 13.85 27.79 -11.13
CA GLN A 131 13.02 27.89 -9.93
C GLN A 131 12.52 26.52 -9.44
N TRP A 132 12.54 25.51 -10.32
CA TRP A 132 11.97 24.19 -10.04
C TRP A 132 12.57 23.47 -8.82
N PRO A 133 13.91 23.43 -8.58
CA PRO A 133 14.46 22.71 -7.43
C PRO A 133 13.90 23.19 -6.09
N ALA A 134 13.74 24.50 -5.90
CA ALA A 134 13.16 25.07 -4.69
C ALA A 134 11.67 24.74 -4.58
N HIS A 135 10.94 24.82 -5.69
CA HIS A 135 9.52 24.47 -5.74
C HIS A 135 9.27 22.98 -5.52
N ARG A 136 10.07 22.13 -6.16
CA ARG A 136 10.03 20.68 -5.93
C ARG A 136 10.23 20.34 -4.46
N LYS A 137 11.21 20.98 -3.79
CA LYS A 137 11.41 20.82 -2.35
C LYS A 137 10.15 21.21 -1.57
N TYR A 138 9.52 22.33 -1.91
CA TYR A 138 8.25 22.74 -1.29
C TYR A 138 7.16 21.65 -1.46
N LEU A 139 7.00 21.09 -2.66
CA LEU A 139 6.04 20.02 -2.89
C LEU A 139 6.35 18.77 -2.05
N LEU A 140 7.61 18.35 -1.98
CA LEU A 140 8.03 17.20 -1.17
C LEU A 140 7.80 17.45 0.33
N ASP A 141 8.12 18.65 0.82
CA ASP A 141 7.86 19.04 2.21
C ASP A 141 6.35 19.04 2.51
N LEU A 142 5.52 19.48 1.55
CA LEU A 142 4.06 19.49 1.67
C LEU A 142 3.49 18.07 1.82
N PHE A 143 3.90 17.14 0.96
CA PHE A 143 3.48 15.73 1.05
C PHE A 143 4.04 15.05 2.30
N ALA A 144 5.29 15.34 2.69
CA ALA A 144 5.84 14.81 3.93
C ALA A 144 5.07 15.34 5.16
N ASP A 145 4.70 16.62 5.19
CA ASP A 145 3.95 17.17 6.31
C ASP A 145 2.51 16.67 6.37
N GLN A 146 1.82 16.57 5.23
CA GLN A 146 0.38 16.39 5.20
C GLN A 146 -0.09 14.95 4.98
N GLU A 147 0.76 14.06 4.41
CA GLU A 147 0.33 12.74 3.96
C GLU A 147 1.28 11.61 4.38
N TYR A 148 2.51 11.55 3.84
CA TYR A 148 3.40 10.39 4.03
C TYR A 148 4.20 10.42 5.32
N GLY A 149 4.51 11.61 5.81
CA GLY A 149 5.37 11.85 6.96
C GLY A 149 6.84 12.02 6.61
N TYR A 150 7.52 12.84 7.41
CA TYR A 150 8.96 13.03 7.31
C TYR A 150 9.69 11.76 7.74
N ALA A 151 10.57 11.25 6.88
CA ALA A 151 11.52 10.21 7.26
C ALA A 151 12.53 10.75 8.29
N PRO A 152 13.05 9.90 9.20
CA PRO A 152 14.04 10.34 10.19
C PRO A 152 15.34 10.81 9.53
N GLN A 153 15.95 11.84 10.09
CA GLN A 153 17.21 12.42 9.59
C GLN A 153 18.48 11.68 10.04
N GLY A 154 18.34 10.58 10.77
CA GLY A 154 19.48 9.81 11.26
C GLY A 154 20.06 8.87 10.21
N SER A 155 21.40 8.74 10.19
CA SER A 155 22.06 7.71 9.38
C SER A 155 21.85 6.32 9.99
N VAL A 156 21.80 5.31 9.12
CA VAL A 156 21.92 3.88 9.47
C VAL A 156 23.16 3.33 8.81
N GLU A 157 23.80 2.38 9.45
CA GLU A 157 24.82 1.57 8.80
C GLU A 157 24.14 0.52 7.92
N VAL A 158 24.58 0.41 6.66
CA VAL A 158 24.08 -0.57 5.70
C VAL A 158 25.16 -1.60 5.47
N ARG A 159 24.93 -2.81 5.96
CA ARG A 159 25.82 -3.96 5.77
C ARG A 159 25.13 -5.04 4.96
N THR A 160 25.87 -5.71 4.08
CA THR A 160 25.33 -6.77 3.24
C THR A 160 26.12 -8.07 3.41
N GLU A 161 25.38 -9.20 3.38
CA GLU A 161 25.95 -10.54 3.32
C GLU A 161 25.36 -11.29 2.13
N VAL A 162 26.20 -11.95 1.36
CA VAL A 162 25.74 -12.84 0.27
C VAL A 162 25.21 -14.13 0.92
N ILE A 163 23.91 -14.40 0.73
CA ILE A 163 23.29 -15.64 1.18
C ILE A 163 23.46 -16.73 0.14
N ASP A 164 23.25 -16.37 -1.13
CA ASP A 164 23.34 -17.28 -2.27
C ASP A 164 23.67 -16.49 -3.54
N ASP A 165 24.49 -17.09 -4.39
CA ASP A 165 24.87 -16.58 -5.71
C ASP A 165 25.02 -17.75 -6.66
N GLY A 166 24.14 -17.88 -7.62
CA GLY A 166 24.12 -19.03 -8.52
C GLY A 166 23.19 -18.87 -9.70
N GLN A 167 23.03 -19.95 -10.46
CA GLN A 167 22.09 -19.99 -11.56
C GLN A 167 20.64 -20.05 -11.03
N GLY A 168 19.76 -19.33 -11.72
CA GLY A 168 18.34 -19.35 -11.43
C GLY A 168 17.66 -20.65 -11.88
N VAL A 169 16.57 -20.99 -11.22
CA VAL A 169 15.62 -22.04 -11.63
C VAL A 169 14.29 -21.38 -11.93
N LEU A 170 13.77 -21.54 -13.13
CA LEU A 170 12.45 -21.04 -13.54
C LEU A 170 11.75 -22.14 -14.33
N GLY A 171 10.45 -22.34 -14.07
CA GLY A 171 9.70 -23.44 -14.67
C GLY A 171 10.23 -24.83 -14.28
N GLY A 172 10.90 -24.95 -13.14
CA GLY A 172 11.51 -26.20 -12.66
C GLY A 172 12.86 -26.53 -13.33
N GLU A 173 13.37 -25.70 -14.24
CA GLU A 173 14.62 -25.93 -14.98
C GLU A 173 15.69 -24.90 -14.64
N VAL A 174 16.96 -25.34 -14.61
CA VAL A 174 18.13 -24.46 -14.42
C VAL A 174 18.34 -23.61 -15.67
N GLN A 175 18.32 -22.31 -15.52
CA GLN A 175 18.49 -21.33 -16.59
C GLN A 175 19.94 -20.84 -16.66
N ALA A 176 20.74 -21.33 -17.59
CA ALA A 176 22.16 -20.99 -17.72
C ALA A 176 22.42 -19.49 -17.94
N GLY A 177 21.46 -18.80 -18.59
CA GLY A 177 21.53 -17.36 -18.88
C GLY A 177 21.08 -16.45 -17.71
N ILE A 178 20.65 -17.02 -16.58
CA ILE A 178 20.05 -16.29 -15.46
C ILE A 178 20.89 -16.48 -14.20
N ARG A 179 21.35 -15.37 -13.63
CA ARG A 179 22.00 -15.32 -12.31
C ARG A 179 20.99 -14.93 -11.25
N ARG A 180 20.83 -15.76 -10.22
CA ARG A 180 20.09 -15.46 -9.00
C ARG A 180 21.05 -15.07 -7.90
N ARG A 181 20.81 -13.97 -7.20
CA ARG A 181 21.53 -13.57 -5.98
C ARG A 181 20.55 -13.26 -4.87
N GLN A 182 20.89 -13.71 -3.68
CA GLN A 182 20.18 -13.40 -2.46
C GLN A 182 21.13 -12.75 -1.49
N LEU A 183 20.78 -11.58 -1.02
CA LEU A 183 21.58 -10.75 -0.11
C LEU A 183 20.78 -10.50 1.17
N ALA A 184 21.38 -10.73 2.33
CA ALA A 184 20.88 -10.16 3.57
C ALA A 184 21.40 -8.73 3.69
N VAL A 185 20.50 -7.78 3.70
CA VAL A 185 20.80 -6.35 3.91
C VAL A 185 20.43 -6.01 5.35
N PHE A 186 21.42 -5.63 6.13
CA PHE A 186 21.25 -5.25 7.53
C PHE A 186 21.29 -3.73 7.65
N LEU A 187 20.28 -3.18 8.28
CA LEU A 187 20.18 -1.78 8.64
C LEU A 187 20.41 -1.67 10.14
N GLU A 188 21.50 -1.03 10.55
CA GLU A 188 21.92 -1.00 11.95
C GLU A 188 21.96 0.42 12.49
N ARG A 189 21.40 0.62 13.69
CA ARG A 189 21.42 1.90 14.41
C ARG A 189 21.27 1.67 15.92
N ASN A 190 22.15 2.29 16.71
CA ASN A 190 22.11 2.26 18.16
C ASN A 190 21.99 0.84 18.75
N GLY A 191 22.72 -0.14 18.18
CA GLY A 191 22.71 -1.53 18.63
C GLY A 191 21.44 -2.31 18.26
N LYS A 192 20.52 -1.72 17.51
CA LYS A 192 19.36 -2.40 16.90
C LYS A 192 19.62 -2.68 15.45
N GLN A 193 19.00 -3.74 14.93
CA GLN A 193 19.18 -4.20 13.56
C GLN A 193 17.84 -4.60 12.94
N VAL A 194 17.67 -4.24 11.67
CA VAL A 194 16.61 -4.77 10.80
C VAL A 194 17.27 -5.47 9.62
N ARG A 195 16.77 -6.64 9.26
CA ARG A 195 17.24 -7.41 8.12
C ARG A 195 16.20 -7.38 7.01
N ILE A 196 16.66 -7.09 5.79
CA ILE A 196 15.87 -7.16 4.57
C ILE A 196 16.53 -8.19 3.65
N ASP A 197 15.78 -9.20 3.21
CA ASP A 197 16.26 -10.20 2.25
C ASP A 197 16.00 -9.68 0.83
N LEU A 198 17.06 -9.26 0.14
CA LEU A 198 17.01 -8.77 -1.23
C LEU A 198 17.29 -9.93 -2.20
N LEU A 199 16.33 -10.19 -3.10
CA LEU A 199 16.45 -11.15 -4.20
C LEU A 199 16.69 -10.39 -5.50
N VAL A 200 17.74 -10.77 -6.26
CA VAL A 200 18.10 -10.14 -7.53
C VAL A 200 18.25 -11.20 -8.60
N TRP A 201 17.54 -11.02 -9.69
CA TRP A 201 17.66 -11.78 -10.92
C TRP A 201 18.29 -10.91 -12.01
N SER A 202 19.31 -11.40 -12.69
CA SER A 202 20.00 -10.65 -13.74
C SER A 202 20.43 -11.55 -14.88
N PRO A 203 20.46 -11.03 -16.14
CA PRO A 203 21.06 -11.75 -17.25
C PRO A 203 22.54 -11.99 -16.98
N SER A 204 23.02 -13.23 -17.22
CA SER A 204 24.42 -13.60 -16.97
C SER A 204 25.39 -13.08 -18.05
N ASP A 205 24.85 -12.77 -19.23
CA ASP A 205 25.61 -12.33 -20.40
C ASP A 205 25.79 -10.80 -20.48
N ARG A 206 25.17 -10.06 -19.56
CA ARG A 206 25.27 -8.60 -19.52
C ARG A 206 26.11 -8.13 -18.35
N PRO A 207 27.17 -7.34 -18.60
CA PRO A 207 28.02 -6.81 -17.54
C PRO A 207 27.33 -5.75 -16.68
N LYS A 208 26.31 -5.07 -17.23
CA LYS A 208 25.46 -4.06 -16.56
C LYS A 208 24.07 -4.07 -17.16
N ALA A 209 23.07 -4.46 -16.37
CA ALA A 209 21.67 -4.44 -16.76
C ALA A 209 20.92 -3.35 -16.00
N PRO A 210 20.08 -2.54 -16.66
CA PRO A 210 19.09 -1.70 -15.96
C PRO A 210 18.20 -2.58 -15.09
N CYS A 211 17.82 -2.09 -13.90
CA CYS A 211 17.16 -2.92 -12.90
C CYS A 211 15.84 -2.33 -12.43
N PHE A 212 14.77 -3.10 -12.53
CA PHE A 212 13.52 -2.83 -11.84
C PHE A 212 13.64 -3.26 -10.38
N LEU A 213 13.46 -2.33 -9.46
CA LEU A 213 13.37 -2.60 -8.02
C LEU A 213 11.93 -2.43 -7.56
N GLY A 214 11.36 -3.47 -6.98
CA GLY A 214 10.00 -3.43 -6.40
C GLY A 214 9.89 -4.26 -5.15
N LEU A 215 8.97 -3.91 -4.27
CA LEU A 215 8.63 -4.73 -3.10
C LEU A 215 7.56 -5.76 -3.46
N ASN A 216 7.56 -6.90 -2.80
CA ASN A 216 6.55 -7.95 -2.95
C ASN A 216 5.73 -8.14 -1.67
N PHE A 217 4.51 -8.69 -1.81
CA PHE A 217 3.53 -8.80 -0.71
C PHE A 217 3.66 -10.06 0.15
N ARG A 218 4.34 -11.11 -0.33
CA ARG A 218 4.22 -12.45 0.29
C ARG A 218 5.56 -13.11 0.57
N GLY A 219 6.65 -12.34 0.44
CA GLY A 219 8.01 -12.84 0.56
C GLY A 219 8.61 -13.28 -0.77
N ASN A 220 9.93 -13.26 -0.86
CA ASN A 220 10.67 -13.49 -2.11
C ASN A 220 10.37 -14.86 -2.74
N GLN A 221 10.13 -15.90 -1.93
CA GLN A 221 9.75 -17.24 -2.40
C GLN A 221 8.44 -17.26 -3.17
N SER A 222 7.59 -16.25 -2.98
CA SER A 222 6.32 -16.19 -3.69
C SER A 222 6.45 -15.76 -5.15
N THR A 223 7.58 -15.15 -5.52
CA THR A 223 7.81 -14.56 -6.85
C THR A 223 8.31 -15.53 -7.90
N SER A 224 8.80 -16.71 -7.50
CA SER A 224 9.28 -17.76 -8.40
C SER A 224 9.15 -19.14 -7.79
N ASP A 225 9.25 -20.16 -8.63
CA ASP A 225 9.26 -21.57 -8.24
C ASP A 225 10.67 -22.10 -7.84
N ASP A 226 11.71 -21.25 -7.93
CA ASP A 226 13.07 -21.64 -7.56
C ASP A 226 13.14 -22.12 -6.10
N PRO A 227 13.48 -23.39 -5.84
CA PRO A 227 13.50 -23.96 -4.49
C PRO A 227 14.61 -23.38 -3.61
N LYS A 228 15.60 -22.71 -4.20
CA LYS A 228 16.69 -22.06 -3.45
C LYS A 228 16.35 -20.67 -2.96
N VAL A 229 15.28 -20.04 -3.48
CA VAL A 229 14.80 -18.77 -2.93
C VAL A 229 14.28 -19.01 -1.52
N ARG A 230 14.86 -18.30 -0.55
CA ARG A 230 14.54 -18.46 0.87
C ARG A 230 13.10 -18.07 1.18
N LEU A 231 12.48 -18.83 2.08
CA LEU A 231 11.25 -18.41 2.71
C LEU A 231 11.52 -17.19 3.59
N THR A 232 10.62 -16.20 3.50
CA THR A 232 10.65 -15.06 4.43
C THR A 232 10.38 -15.52 5.85
N SER A 233 11.09 -14.94 6.80
CA SER A 233 10.81 -15.11 8.24
C SER A 233 9.96 -13.98 8.80
N SER A 234 9.67 -12.95 8.00
CA SER A 234 8.87 -11.79 8.39
C SER A 234 7.38 -12.13 8.43
N TRP A 235 6.62 -11.23 9.01
CA TRP A 235 5.17 -11.36 9.09
C TRP A 235 4.56 -11.43 7.69
N CYS A 236 3.62 -12.35 7.51
CA CYS A 236 2.79 -12.48 6.32
C CYS A 236 1.32 -12.48 6.74
N ASP A 237 0.47 -11.85 5.96
CA ASP A 237 -0.97 -11.90 6.19
C ASP A 237 -1.46 -13.35 6.05
N SER A 238 -2.09 -13.88 7.12
CA SER A 238 -2.58 -15.27 7.17
C SER A 238 -3.71 -15.58 6.18
N ARG A 239 -4.29 -14.55 5.54
CA ARG A 239 -5.23 -14.71 4.42
C ARG A 239 -4.55 -15.13 3.11
N ASN A 240 -3.23 -14.97 3.01
CA ASN A 240 -2.48 -15.33 1.81
C ASN A 240 -2.32 -16.86 1.67
N PRO A 241 -2.36 -17.41 0.44
CA PRO A 241 -2.09 -18.83 0.20
C PRO A 241 -0.73 -19.27 0.77
N GLY A 242 -0.70 -20.42 1.44
CA GLY A 242 0.52 -20.99 2.00
C GLY A 242 1.07 -20.26 3.23
N VAL A 243 0.26 -19.41 3.87
CA VAL A 243 0.62 -18.75 5.15
C VAL A 243 -0.14 -19.40 6.29
N VAL A 244 0.58 -19.77 7.35
CA VAL A 244 0.04 -20.35 8.58
C VAL A 244 0.55 -19.54 9.77
N GLU A 245 -0.35 -19.11 10.64
CA GLU A 245 0.00 -18.30 11.83
C GLU A 245 0.92 -17.10 11.51
N ASN A 246 0.60 -16.38 10.44
CA ASN A 246 1.37 -15.25 9.91
C ASN A 246 2.82 -15.59 9.50
N ARG A 247 3.11 -16.85 9.17
CA ARG A 247 4.40 -17.30 8.65
C ARG A 247 4.23 -17.99 7.30
N ALA A 248 5.12 -17.63 6.36
CA ALA A 248 5.16 -18.31 5.08
C ALA A 248 5.61 -19.77 5.23
N THR A 249 5.00 -20.65 4.45
CA THR A 249 5.40 -22.05 4.32
C THR A 249 5.81 -22.34 2.89
N GLU A 250 6.36 -23.53 2.59
CA GLU A 250 6.69 -23.93 1.21
C GLU A 250 5.50 -23.87 0.27
N ALA A 251 4.26 -24.01 0.77
CA ALA A 251 3.04 -23.87 -0.03
C ALA A 251 2.81 -22.42 -0.54
N SER A 252 3.54 -21.43 -0.03
CA SER A 252 3.50 -20.04 -0.52
C SER A 252 4.41 -19.81 -1.74
N ARG A 253 5.30 -20.77 -2.07
CA ARG A 253 6.25 -20.65 -3.19
C ARG A 253 5.51 -20.46 -4.50
N ALA A 254 6.01 -19.57 -5.36
CA ALA A 254 5.44 -19.19 -6.64
C ALA A 254 4.00 -18.65 -6.60
N SER A 255 3.41 -18.39 -5.41
CA SER A 255 2.01 -17.93 -5.30
C SER A 255 1.76 -16.52 -5.89
N GLN A 256 2.80 -15.84 -6.35
CA GLN A 256 2.75 -14.55 -7.05
C GLN A 256 3.65 -14.54 -8.31
N SER A 257 4.03 -15.69 -8.85
CA SER A 257 4.90 -15.75 -10.05
C SER A 257 4.29 -15.04 -11.26
N GLU A 258 2.97 -15.06 -11.42
CA GLU A 258 2.27 -14.33 -12.50
C GLU A 258 2.46 -12.79 -12.40
N ARG A 259 2.71 -12.26 -11.19
CA ARG A 259 3.02 -10.84 -10.97
C ARG A 259 4.48 -10.50 -11.22
N TRP A 260 5.34 -11.51 -11.31
CA TRP A 260 6.78 -11.37 -11.48
C TRP A 260 7.25 -12.24 -12.65
N PRO A 261 6.98 -11.84 -13.90
CA PRO A 261 7.41 -12.57 -15.09
C PRO A 261 8.92 -12.40 -15.30
N ILE A 262 9.70 -13.08 -14.45
CA ILE A 262 11.15 -12.91 -14.33
C ILE A 262 11.84 -13.23 -15.65
N GLU A 263 11.45 -14.33 -16.32
CA GLU A 263 12.05 -14.77 -17.57
C GLU A 263 11.89 -13.71 -18.65
N GLU A 264 10.69 -13.19 -18.86
CA GLU A 264 10.38 -12.18 -19.87
C GLU A 264 11.08 -10.84 -19.63
N ILE A 265 11.27 -10.47 -18.34
CA ILE A 265 12.03 -9.27 -17.97
C ILE A 265 13.51 -9.43 -18.33
N LEU A 266 14.08 -10.59 -18.01
CA LEU A 266 15.48 -10.88 -18.25
C LEU A 266 15.80 -11.05 -19.74
N GLU A 267 14.93 -11.69 -20.51
CA GLU A 267 15.05 -11.84 -21.97
C GLU A 267 15.12 -10.49 -22.69
N ARG A 268 14.42 -9.48 -22.17
CA ARG A 268 14.49 -8.10 -22.68
C ARG A 268 15.73 -7.33 -22.19
N GLY A 269 16.57 -7.97 -21.39
CA GLY A 269 17.87 -7.48 -20.95
C GLY A 269 17.83 -6.60 -19.70
N TYR A 270 16.75 -6.64 -18.96
CA TYR A 270 16.63 -5.98 -17.67
C TYR A 270 16.98 -6.96 -16.55
N ALA A 271 17.44 -6.44 -15.43
CA ALA A 271 17.44 -7.13 -14.15
C ALA A 271 16.16 -6.80 -13.37
N VAL A 272 15.79 -7.67 -12.43
CA VAL A 272 14.72 -7.42 -11.48
C VAL A 272 15.18 -7.74 -10.07
N ALA A 273 14.92 -6.81 -9.14
CA ALA A 273 15.23 -6.93 -7.73
C ALA A 273 13.97 -6.77 -6.91
N THR A 274 13.81 -7.63 -5.90
CA THR A 274 12.64 -7.56 -5.01
C THR A 274 12.99 -7.91 -3.57
N ALA A 275 12.23 -7.34 -2.64
CA ALA A 275 12.28 -7.67 -1.23
C ALA A 275 10.86 -7.71 -0.66
N HIS A 276 10.67 -8.48 0.40
CA HIS A 276 9.39 -8.50 1.09
C HIS A 276 9.17 -7.18 1.85
N TYR A 277 8.05 -6.50 1.60
CA TYR A 277 7.78 -5.20 2.24
C TYR A 277 7.73 -5.30 3.77
N SER A 278 7.30 -6.45 4.31
CA SER A 278 7.28 -6.69 5.76
C SER A 278 8.65 -6.88 6.39
N ASP A 279 9.72 -7.06 5.61
CA ASP A 279 11.10 -7.02 6.13
C ASP A 279 11.46 -5.59 6.54
N ILE A 280 10.86 -4.59 5.86
CA ILE A 280 11.07 -3.17 6.14
C ILE A 280 10.13 -2.74 7.27
N ASP A 281 8.83 -2.96 7.07
CA ASP A 281 7.80 -2.64 8.05
C ASP A 281 6.58 -3.55 7.84
N PRO A 282 6.21 -4.40 8.81
CA PRO A 282 5.04 -5.27 8.72
C PRO A 282 3.74 -4.49 8.54
N ASP A 283 2.85 -4.97 7.66
CA ASP A 283 1.63 -4.26 7.26
C ASP A 283 0.47 -4.49 8.24
N TYR A 284 0.66 -4.05 9.46
CA TYR A 284 -0.38 -3.96 10.48
C TYR A 284 -0.06 -2.84 11.49
N ASP A 285 -1.11 -2.29 12.10
CA ASP A 285 -0.97 -1.20 13.08
C ASP A 285 -0.49 -1.75 14.42
N ASP A 286 0.80 -1.59 14.69
CA ASP A 286 1.45 -1.93 15.97
C ASP A 286 1.92 -0.68 16.74
N GLY A 287 1.49 0.50 16.34
CA GLY A 287 1.95 1.77 16.89
C GLY A 287 3.38 2.12 16.49
N PHE A 288 3.86 1.62 15.37
CA PHE A 288 5.22 1.84 14.85
C PHE A 288 6.33 1.31 15.78
N GLU A 289 6.16 0.11 16.33
CA GLU A 289 7.11 -0.47 17.29
C GLU A 289 8.15 -1.38 16.64
N ASN A 290 7.82 -1.99 15.50
CA ASN A 290 8.69 -2.93 14.79
C ASN A 290 9.24 -2.38 13.47
N GLY A 291 9.82 -3.25 12.64
CA GLY A 291 10.42 -2.87 11.38
C GLY A 291 11.49 -1.78 11.54
N VAL A 292 11.63 -0.95 10.51
CA VAL A 292 12.58 0.17 10.51
C VAL A 292 12.17 1.29 11.48
N HIS A 293 10.89 1.37 11.86
CA HIS A 293 10.44 2.28 12.91
C HIS A 293 11.12 1.99 14.25
N GLY A 294 11.41 0.71 14.53
CA GLY A 294 12.15 0.29 15.71
C GLY A 294 13.59 0.82 15.80
N LEU A 295 14.21 1.18 14.66
CA LEU A 295 15.53 1.84 14.62
C LEU A 295 15.47 3.31 15.05
N PHE A 296 14.28 3.94 14.96
CA PHE A 296 14.05 5.35 15.24
C PHE A 296 12.87 5.54 16.20
N PRO A 297 12.93 4.97 17.43
CA PRO A 297 11.81 5.02 18.37
C PRO A 297 11.41 6.44 18.76
N GLU A 298 12.35 7.39 18.66
CA GLU A 298 12.13 8.82 18.88
C GLU A 298 11.38 9.51 17.74
N HIS A 299 11.11 8.83 16.61
CA HIS A 299 10.54 9.41 15.41
C HIS A 299 9.20 8.76 14.99
N ARG A 300 8.43 8.27 15.96
CA ARG A 300 7.10 7.69 15.72
C ARG A 300 6.06 8.78 15.48
N SER A 301 5.08 8.50 14.60
CA SER A 301 3.93 9.38 14.41
C SER A 301 2.97 9.25 15.59
N ASP A 302 2.75 10.33 16.31
CA ASP A 302 1.86 10.42 17.47
C ASP A 302 1.05 11.72 17.46
N ALA A 303 0.36 12.02 18.55
CA ALA A 303 -0.46 13.24 18.66
C ALA A 303 0.38 14.53 18.73
N GLU A 304 1.61 14.46 19.27
CA GLU A 304 2.53 15.60 19.39
C GLU A 304 3.31 15.83 18.11
N HIS A 305 3.56 14.75 17.36
CA HIS A 305 4.32 14.75 16.11
C HIS A 305 3.53 14.07 14.98
N PRO A 306 2.41 14.66 14.57
CA PRO A 306 1.47 14.01 13.64
C PRO A 306 2.01 13.87 12.21
N ASN A 307 3.10 14.58 11.86
CA ASN A 307 3.73 14.59 10.55
C ASN A 307 5.00 13.70 10.47
N ARG A 308 5.24 12.83 11.43
CA ARG A 308 6.27 11.80 11.31
C ARG A 308 5.78 10.67 10.41
N TRP A 309 6.70 9.90 9.87
CA TRP A 309 6.45 8.95 8.80
C TRP A 309 5.50 7.79 9.17
N GLY A 310 4.69 7.38 8.19
CA GLY A 310 3.90 6.17 8.21
C GLY A 310 4.59 5.04 7.44
N SER A 311 3.94 3.87 7.35
CA SER A 311 4.51 2.66 6.72
C SER A 311 4.79 2.84 5.23
N ILE A 312 3.97 3.60 4.46
CA ILE A 312 4.26 3.91 3.06
C ILE A 312 5.62 4.62 2.92
N ALA A 313 5.88 5.61 3.78
CA ALA A 313 7.16 6.31 3.77
C ALA A 313 8.32 5.44 4.26
N ALA A 314 8.07 4.54 5.22
CA ALA A 314 9.07 3.58 5.69
C ALA A 314 9.45 2.58 4.59
N TRP A 315 8.47 2.04 3.84
CA TRP A 315 8.74 1.18 2.68
C TRP A 315 9.50 1.92 1.57
N ALA A 316 9.15 3.17 1.29
CA ALA A 316 9.85 4.01 0.32
C ALA A 316 11.30 4.29 0.74
N TRP A 317 11.53 4.58 2.02
CA TRP A 317 12.86 4.74 2.57
C TRP A 317 13.68 3.44 2.49
N GLY A 318 13.04 2.28 2.74
CA GLY A 318 13.64 0.96 2.57
C GLY A 318 14.09 0.71 1.13
N LEU A 319 13.27 1.09 0.12
CA LEU A 319 13.66 1.01 -1.29
C LEU A 319 14.94 1.82 -1.57
N SER A 320 15.09 3.01 -0.99
CA SER A 320 16.32 3.79 -1.11
C SER A 320 17.53 3.09 -0.47
N ARG A 321 17.33 2.37 0.64
CA ARG A 321 18.42 1.56 1.23
C ARG A 321 18.79 0.37 0.36
N LEU A 322 17.82 -0.25 -0.31
CA LEU A 322 18.10 -1.30 -1.29
C LEU A 322 18.83 -0.75 -2.54
N ALA A 323 18.50 0.46 -2.97
CA ALA A 323 19.23 1.15 -4.03
C ALA A 323 20.70 1.39 -3.65
N ASP A 324 21.02 1.69 -2.38
CA ASP A 324 22.43 1.81 -1.90
C ASP A 324 23.25 0.53 -2.13
N VAL A 325 22.57 -0.63 -2.10
CA VAL A 325 23.17 -1.95 -2.35
C VAL A 325 23.27 -2.22 -3.85
N LEU A 326 22.20 -1.96 -4.61
CA LEU A 326 22.13 -2.26 -6.04
C LEU A 326 23.14 -1.43 -6.86
N GLU A 327 23.39 -0.17 -6.48
CA GLU A 327 24.40 0.67 -7.14
C GLU A 327 25.82 0.08 -7.11
N LYS A 328 26.10 -0.77 -6.12
CA LYS A 328 27.42 -1.40 -5.91
C LYS A 328 27.44 -2.85 -6.38
N LEU A 329 26.27 -3.39 -6.77
CA LEU A 329 26.15 -4.80 -7.10
C LEU A 329 26.61 -5.05 -8.53
N GLU A 330 27.60 -5.96 -8.70
CA GLU A 330 28.06 -6.38 -10.01
C GLU A 330 26.91 -6.84 -10.92
N GLY A 331 26.94 -6.49 -12.20
CA GLY A 331 25.91 -6.85 -13.17
C GLY A 331 24.69 -5.91 -13.18
N ILE A 332 24.61 -4.95 -12.28
CA ILE A 332 23.56 -3.93 -12.25
C ILE A 332 24.12 -2.59 -12.75
N ASP A 333 23.37 -1.91 -13.61
CA ASP A 333 23.69 -0.54 -14.00
C ASP A 333 23.25 0.45 -12.91
N PRO A 334 24.18 1.13 -12.21
CA PRO A 334 23.82 2.06 -11.16
C PRO A 334 23.02 3.28 -11.65
N LYS A 335 23.08 3.58 -12.95
CA LYS A 335 22.30 4.66 -13.58
C LYS A 335 20.98 4.19 -14.18
N GLY A 336 20.76 2.87 -14.22
CA GLY A 336 19.58 2.23 -14.76
C GLY A 336 18.60 1.74 -13.69
N LEU A 337 18.62 2.28 -12.47
CA LEU A 337 17.67 1.88 -11.43
C LEU A 337 16.28 2.47 -11.71
N MET A 338 15.27 1.61 -11.71
CA MET A 338 13.87 1.94 -11.90
C MET A 338 13.07 1.39 -10.72
N VAL A 339 12.15 2.18 -10.18
CA VAL A 339 11.27 1.72 -9.10
C VAL A 339 9.90 1.37 -9.63
N VAL A 340 9.36 0.22 -9.20
CA VAL A 340 8.03 -0.28 -9.60
C VAL A 340 7.23 -0.73 -8.40
N GLY A 341 5.94 -0.46 -8.39
CA GLY A 341 5.04 -0.95 -7.36
C GLY A 341 3.61 -1.10 -7.82
N HIS A 342 2.92 -2.05 -7.20
CA HIS A 342 1.50 -2.32 -7.41
C HIS A 342 0.72 -1.98 -6.14
N SER A 343 -0.50 -1.41 -6.29
CA SER A 343 -1.40 -1.13 -5.18
C SER A 343 -0.74 -0.20 -4.15
N ARG A 344 -0.75 -0.53 -2.84
CA ARG A 344 -0.02 0.21 -1.79
C ARG A 344 1.48 0.37 -2.07
N LEU A 345 2.07 -0.60 -2.75
CA LEU A 345 3.47 -0.51 -3.16
C LEU A 345 3.67 0.39 -4.39
N GLY A 346 2.62 0.67 -5.16
CA GLY A 346 2.59 1.72 -6.18
C GLY A 346 2.65 3.13 -5.56
N LYS A 347 1.89 3.36 -4.46
CA LYS A 347 2.01 4.57 -3.63
C LYS A 347 3.45 4.72 -3.11
N THR A 348 4.01 3.59 -2.60
CA THR A 348 5.39 3.51 -2.12
C THR A 348 6.41 3.84 -3.22
N ALA A 349 6.22 3.32 -4.43
CA ALA A 349 7.10 3.58 -5.57
C ALA A 349 7.09 5.06 -5.99
N LEU A 350 5.91 5.71 -6.01
CA LEU A 350 5.79 7.14 -6.26
C LEU A 350 6.53 7.96 -5.21
N TRP A 351 6.33 7.66 -3.92
CA TRP A 351 7.00 8.39 -2.84
C TRP A 351 8.51 8.15 -2.82
N ALA A 352 8.96 6.91 -3.08
CA ALA A 352 10.39 6.60 -3.23
C ALA A 352 11.02 7.36 -4.41
N GLY A 353 10.39 7.32 -5.57
CA GLY A 353 10.86 8.01 -6.76
C GLY A 353 10.87 9.54 -6.60
N ALA A 354 9.90 10.11 -5.88
CA ALA A 354 9.87 11.53 -5.57
C ALA A 354 11.05 11.95 -4.67
N ASN A 355 11.45 11.13 -3.70
CA ASN A 355 12.50 11.46 -2.73
C ASN A 355 13.91 11.01 -3.12
N ASP A 356 14.05 10.04 -4.03
CA ASP A 356 15.34 9.48 -4.42
C ASP A 356 15.54 9.58 -5.94
N GLU A 357 16.42 10.49 -6.35
CA GLU A 357 16.67 10.79 -7.76
C GLU A 357 17.48 9.71 -8.49
N ARG A 358 18.00 8.70 -7.78
CA ARG A 358 18.67 7.54 -8.38
C ARG A 358 17.70 6.65 -9.15
N PHE A 359 16.42 6.67 -8.77
CA PHE A 359 15.37 6.04 -9.56
C PHE A 359 15.11 6.85 -10.83
N GLY A 360 15.72 6.44 -11.93
CA GLY A 360 15.64 7.13 -13.21
C GLY A 360 14.27 7.01 -13.89
N LEU A 361 13.48 5.99 -13.54
CA LEU A 361 12.08 5.78 -13.95
C LEU A 361 11.25 5.35 -12.75
N VAL A 362 10.05 5.90 -12.63
CA VAL A 362 9.10 5.58 -11.55
C VAL A 362 7.82 4.97 -12.14
N ILE A 363 7.42 3.81 -11.64
CA ILE A 363 6.27 3.06 -12.17
C ILE A 363 5.27 2.80 -11.05
N SER A 364 4.04 3.24 -11.25
CA SER A 364 2.92 3.05 -10.34
C SER A 364 1.79 2.31 -11.03
N ASN A 365 1.44 1.13 -10.52
CA ASN A 365 0.38 0.28 -11.04
C ASN A 365 -0.78 0.20 -10.05
N ASN A 366 -1.98 0.58 -10.48
CA ASN A 366 -3.23 0.50 -9.70
C ASN A 366 -3.08 1.05 -8.27
N SER A 367 -2.49 2.21 -8.12
CA SER A 367 -2.12 2.72 -6.79
C SER A 367 -3.25 3.47 -6.08
N GLY A 368 -4.23 3.99 -6.77
CA GLY A 368 -5.44 4.57 -6.20
C GLY A 368 -5.21 5.76 -5.26
N CYS A 369 -6.10 5.93 -4.29
CA CYS A 369 -6.06 7.00 -3.27
C CYS A 369 -4.75 7.01 -2.49
N GLY A 370 -4.14 8.20 -2.29
CA GLY A 370 -2.79 8.31 -1.70
C GLY A 370 -1.70 7.64 -2.55
N GLY A 371 -1.97 7.45 -3.84
CA GLY A 371 -1.06 6.95 -4.88
C GLY A 371 -1.11 7.83 -6.11
N ALA A 372 -1.54 7.31 -7.27
CA ALA A 372 -1.66 8.11 -8.48
C ALA A 372 -3.04 8.77 -8.65
N ALA A 373 -4.10 8.27 -8.00
CA ALA A 373 -5.44 8.82 -8.17
C ALA A 373 -5.65 10.13 -7.42
N LEU A 374 -6.32 11.09 -8.06
CA LEU A 374 -6.70 12.35 -7.42
C LEU A 374 -7.65 12.11 -6.25
N SER A 375 -7.23 12.46 -5.04
CA SER A 375 -8.01 12.27 -3.81
C SER A 375 -9.27 13.14 -3.78
N GLN A 376 -9.22 14.38 -4.32
CA GLN A 376 -10.35 15.32 -4.36
C GLN A 376 -11.49 14.87 -5.27
N ARG A 377 -11.29 13.89 -6.14
CA ARG A 377 -12.36 13.28 -6.94
C ARG A 377 -13.34 12.47 -6.08
N VAL A 378 -12.88 11.98 -4.93
CA VAL A 378 -13.69 11.14 -4.03
C VAL A 378 -14.38 10.00 -4.81
N TYR A 379 -13.64 9.31 -5.66
CA TYR A 379 -14.10 8.16 -6.46
C TYR A 379 -13.43 6.88 -5.95
N GLY A 380 -14.17 5.79 -5.80
CA GLY A 380 -13.65 4.53 -5.27
C GLY A 380 -13.22 4.64 -3.81
N GLU A 381 -11.92 4.44 -3.54
CA GLU A 381 -11.35 4.57 -2.20
C GLU A 381 -11.18 6.04 -1.81
N SER A 382 -11.76 6.44 -0.66
CA SER A 382 -11.62 7.80 -0.12
C SER A 382 -10.52 7.90 0.93
N VAL A 383 -10.10 9.13 1.26
CA VAL A 383 -9.12 9.40 2.33
C VAL A 383 -9.61 8.87 3.68
N ALA A 384 -10.90 9.02 3.99
CA ALA A 384 -11.47 8.46 5.21
C ALA A 384 -11.40 6.94 5.23
N ARG A 385 -11.69 6.29 4.09
CA ARG A 385 -11.67 4.83 3.98
C ARG A 385 -10.26 4.28 4.19
N ILE A 386 -9.26 4.82 3.50
CA ILE A 386 -7.89 4.33 3.59
C ILE A 386 -7.28 4.54 4.98
N ASN A 387 -7.51 5.71 5.60
CA ASN A 387 -7.03 6.02 6.95
C ASN A 387 -7.71 5.18 8.05
N THR A 388 -8.94 4.72 7.81
CA THR A 388 -9.67 3.85 8.74
C THR A 388 -9.24 2.39 8.59
N SER A 389 -9.09 1.93 7.34
CA SER A 389 -8.71 0.54 7.06
C SER A 389 -7.22 0.27 7.36
N PHE A 390 -6.37 1.28 7.18
CA PHE A 390 -4.93 1.16 7.30
C PHE A 390 -4.34 2.37 8.06
N PRO A 391 -4.61 2.48 9.37
CA PRO A 391 -4.27 3.66 10.17
C PRO A 391 -2.75 3.91 10.29
N HIS A 392 -1.92 2.93 9.94
CA HIS A 392 -0.46 2.99 9.98
C HIS A 392 0.18 3.43 8.64
N TRP A 393 -0.57 3.48 7.51
CA TRP A 393 0.06 3.74 6.22
C TRP A 393 0.57 5.16 6.05
N PHE A 394 -0.22 6.14 6.51
CA PHE A 394 0.08 7.56 6.37
C PHE A 394 0.35 8.22 7.73
N ASN A 395 0.84 9.44 7.71
CA ASN A 395 0.98 10.22 8.92
C ASN A 395 -0.40 10.65 9.49
N ARG A 396 -0.41 11.12 10.74
CA ARG A 396 -1.67 11.51 11.40
C ARG A 396 -2.29 12.78 10.82
N ASN A 397 -1.51 13.64 10.16
CA ASN A 397 -2.04 14.84 9.52
C ASN A 397 -3.00 14.51 8.38
N PHE A 398 -2.76 13.41 7.64
CA PHE A 398 -3.63 13.02 6.53
C PHE A 398 -5.07 12.75 6.98
N ARG A 399 -5.29 12.34 8.23
CA ARG A 399 -6.62 12.12 8.80
C ARG A 399 -7.47 13.39 8.91
N LYS A 400 -6.87 14.60 8.81
CA LYS A 400 -7.62 15.87 8.79
C LYS A 400 -8.55 15.96 7.57
N TYR A 401 -8.21 15.23 6.51
CA TYR A 401 -8.91 15.23 5.24
C TYR A 401 -9.94 14.10 5.11
N ASN A 402 -10.14 13.30 6.16
CA ASN A 402 -11.21 12.30 6.21
C ASN A 402 -12.56 12.96 5.96
N ASP A 403 -13.25 12.58 4.87
CA ASP A 403 -14.51 13.17 4.41
C ASP A 403 -14.45 14.69 4.16
N ARG A 404 -13.24 15.22 3.93
CA ARG A 404 -12.92 16.65 3.68
C ARG A 404 -11.88 16.81 2.59
N GLU A 405 -11.93 15.95 1.59
CA GLU A 405 -10.97 15.98 0.47
C GLU A 405 -11.00 17.32 -0.27
N ASP A 406 -12.15 18.02 -0.26
CA ASP A 406 -12.31 19.38 -0.79
C ASP A 406 -11.50 20.45 -0.05
N GLN A 407 -11.00 20.16 1.14
CA GLN A 407 -10.13 21.05 1.92
C GLN A 407 -8.64 20.78 1.69
N MET A 408 -8.29 19.77 0.89
CA MET A 408 -6.92 19.50 0.50
C MET A 408 -6.41 20.63 -0.40
N HIS A 409 -5.30 21.24 -0.01
CA HIS A 409 -4.61 22.25 -0.82
C HIS A 409 -3.48 21.65 -1.67
N PHE A 410 -3.42 20.34 -1.75
CA PHE A 410 -2.52 19.53 -2.57
C PHE A 410 -3.29 18.31 -3.09
N ASP A 411 -2.76 17.65 -4.12
CA ASP A 411 -3.30 16.37 -4.59
C ASP A 411 -2.25 15.63 -5.44
N GLN A 412 -2.47 14.39 -5.77
CA GLN A 412 -1.50 13.42 -6.30
C GLN A 412 -0.83 13.86 -7.62
N HIS A 413 -1.46 14.74 -8.42
CA HIS A 413 -0.82 15.35 -9.57
C HIS A 413 0.45 16.15 -9.22
N GLN A 414 0.52 16.75 -8.02
CA GLN A 414 1.70 17.45 -7.52
C GLN A 414 2.79 16.48 -7.07
N LEU A 415 2.42 15.31 -6.52
CA LEU A 415 3.37 14.24 -6.23
C LEU A 415 4.05 13.74 -7.51
N ILE A 416 3.25 13.44 -8.55
CA ILE A 416 3.78 13.02 -9.86
C ILE A 416 4.65 14.12 -10.47
N ALA A 417 4.23 15.38 -10.39
CA ALA A 417 5.00 16.53 -10.85
C ALA A 417 6.35 16.64 -10.16
N SER A 418 6.45 16.31 -8.86
CA SER A 418 7.70 16.39 -8.09
C SER A 418 8.79 15.42 -8.59
N ILE A 419 8.42 14.42 -9.41
CA ILE A 419 9.36 13.49 -10.03
C ILE A 419 10.02 14.11 -11.29
N ALA A 420 9.38 15.13 -11.91
CA ALA A 420 9.93 15.78 -13.10
C ALA A 420 11.39 16.25 -12.89
N PRO A 421 12.24 16.15 -13.94
CA PRO A 421 11.96 15.74 -15.32
C PRO A 421 12.11 14.22 -15.61
N ARG A 422 12.26 13.38 -14.58
CA ARG A 422 12.41 11.92 -14.74
C ARG A 422 11.09 11.29 -15.19
N PRO A 423 11.13 10.27 -16.07
CA PRO A 423 9.93 9.64 -16.56
C PRO A 423 9.12 8.94 -15.46
N VAL A 424 7.79 8.98 -15.63
CA VAL A 424 6.81 8.29 -14.77
C VAL A 424 5.86 7.47 -15.65
N TYR A 425 5.57 6.25 -15.24
CA TYR A 425 4.57 5.43 -15.87
C TYR A 425 3.43 5.10 -14.89
N ILE A 426 2.21 5.36 -15.30
CA ILE A 426 1.00 5.10 -14.52
C ILE A 426 0.22 4.00 -15.24
N ALA A 427 -0.20 2.97 -14.51
CA ALA A 427 -0.95 1.87 -15.06
C ALA A 427 -2.21 1.60 -14.23
N SER A 428 -3.32 1.42 -14.91
CA SER A 428 -4.63 1.16 -14.33
C SER A 428 -5.28 -0.08 -14.94
N ALA A 429 -6.30 -0.64 -14.28
CA ALA A 429 -7.11 -1.73 -14.79
C ALA A 429 -8.58 -1.34 -14.94
N SER A 430 -9.23 -1.79 -16.02
CA SER A 430 -10.57 -1.33 -16.43
C SER A 430 -11.69 -1.65 -15.43
N ASN A 431 -11.54 -2.74 -14.67
CA ASN A 431 -12.51 -3.17 -13.67
C ASN A 431 -12.17 -2.63 -12.26
N ASP A 432 -10.98 -2.06 -12.08
CA ASP A 432 -10.50 -1.57 -10.77
C ASP A 432 -11.03 -0.16 -10.48
N LYS A 433 -12.35 -0.04 -10.38
CA LYS A 433 -12.99 1.22 -10.03
C LYS A 433 -12.60 1.73 -8.64
N TRP A 434 -12.13 0.84 -7.77
CA TRP A 434 -11.66 1.21 -6.43
C TRP A 434 -10.42 2.11 -6.48
N ALA A 435 -9.52 1.89 -7.43
CA ALA A 435 -8.31 2.67 -7.63
C ALA A 435 -8.53 3.94 -8.48
N ASP A 436 -9.73 4.19 -9.01
CA ASP A 436 -10.06 5.36 -9.84
C ASP A 436 -9.14 5.50 -11.08
N PRO A 437 -9.28 4.66 -12.11
CA PRO A 437 -8.44 4.72 -13.31
C PRO A 437 -8.42 6.09 -13.99
N LEU A 438 -9.55 6.81 -14.01
CA LEU A 438 -9.60 8.16 -14.56
C LEU A 438 -8.85 9.16 -13.69
N GLY A 439 -8.97 9.04 -12.36
CA GLY A 439 -8.20 9.87 -11.42
C GLY A 439 -6.70 9.66 -11.53
N GLU A 440 -6.25 8.43 -11.76
CA GLU A 440 -4.83 8.12 -12.01
C GLU A 440 -4.34 8.75 -13.32
N LEU A 441 -5.11 8.67 -14.42
CA LEU A 441 -4.80 9.36 -15.67
C LEU A 441 -4.73 10.87 -15.49
N LEU A 442 -5.75 11.47 -14.85
CA LEU A 442 -5.87 12.90 -14.67
C LEU A 442 -4.72 13.47 -13.82
N SER A 443 -4.23 12.74 -12.84
CA SER A 443 -3.03 13.14 -12.10
C SER A 443 -1.82 13.27 -13.01
N GLY A 444 -1.58 12.31 -13.91
CA GLY A 444 -0.51 12.38 -14.91
C GLY A 444 -0.70 13.57 -15.88
N HIS A 445 -1.95 13.79 -16.33
CA HIS A 445 -2.28 14.92 -17.18
C HIS A 445 -1.96 16.26 -16.49
N HIS A 446 -2.45 16.47 -15.28
CA HIS A 446 -2.23 17.73 -14.54
C HIS A 446 -0.77 17.93 -14.14
N ALA A 447 0.00 16.86 -13.90
CA ALA A 447 1.44 16.93 -13.65
C ALA A 447 2.25 17.41 -14.87
N SER A 448 1.70 17.29 -16.08
CA SER A 448 2.42 17.54 -17.33
C SER A 448 2.96 18.97 -17.49
N SER A 449 2.40 19.96 -16.78
CA SER A 449 2.93 21.32 -16.81
C SER A 449 4.33 21.43 -16.19
N ALA A 450 4.66 20.64 -15.18
CA ALA A 450 6.01 20.54 -14.62
C ALA A 450 6.99 19.93 -15.64
N TYR A 451 6.56 18.93 -16.37
CA TYR A 451 7.38 18.31 -17.43
C TYR A 451 7.63 19.27 -18.59
N ARG A 452 6.59 20.01 -19.02
CA ARG A 452 6.75 21.06 -20.06
C ARG A 452 7.73 22.16 -19.64
N LEU A 453 7.79 22.51 -18.35
CA LEU A 453 8.78 23.46 -17.82
C LEU A 453 10.23 23.00 -18.11
N HIS A 454 10.45 21.68 -18.15
CA HIS A 454 11.73 21.06 -18.49
C HIS A 454 11.88 20.71 -19.98
N GLY A 455 10.97 21.16 -20.85
CA GLY A 455 11.00 20.85 -22.28
C GLY A 455 10.64 19.38 -22.58
N LYS A 456 9.95 18.70 -21.68
CA LYS A 456 9.49 17.31 -21.85
C LYS A 456 8.00 17.28 -22.15
N GLN A 457 7.58 16.35 -22.99
CA GLN A 457 6.17 16.08 -23.24
C GLN A 457 5.58 15.26 -22.08
N GLY A 458 4.38 15.64 -21.62
CA GLY A 458 3.59 14.88 -20.64
C GLY A 458 2.41 14.16 -21.29
N LEU A 459 1.34 13.91 -20.52
CA LEU A 459 0.06 13.39 -21.01
C LEU A 459 -0.86 14.54 -21.43
N GLU A 460 -1.30 14.53 -22.68
CA GLU A 460 -2.13 15.62 -23.23
C GLU A 460 -3.64 15.36 -23.11
N THR A 461 -4.05 14.09 -22.94
CA THR A 461 -5.48 13.74 -22.86
C THR A 461 -5.99 13.75 -21.41
N GLN A 462 -7.29 14.03 -21.27
CA GLN A 462 -8.07 13.87 -20.03
C GLN A 462 -9.09 12.74 -20.14
N GLU A 463 -9.10 12.01 -21.24
CA GLU A 463 -10.01 10.90 -21.48
C GLU A 463 -9.25 9.57 -21.38
N LEU A 464 -9.89 8.56 -20.76
CA LEU A 464 -9.31 7.22 -20.71
C LEU A 464 -9.08 6.69 -22.13
N PRO A 465 -7.90 6.14 -22.42
CA PRO A 465 -7.66 5.46 -23.67
C PRO A 465 -8.55 4.21 -23.81
N ALA A 466 -8.66 3.71 -25.02
CA ALA A 466 -9.23 2.37 -25.21
C ALA A 466 -8.40 1.35 -24.41
N VAL A 467 -9.11 0.33 -23.89
CA VAL A 467 -8.47 -0.73 -23.11
C VAL A 467 -7.35 -1.39 -23.93
N ASN A 468 -6.23 -1.64 -23.28
CA ASN A 468 -5.00 -2.18 -23.88
C ASN A 468 -4.40 -1.29 -24.98
N THR A 469 -4.65 0.00 -24.93
CA THR A 469 -4.05 0.99 -25.85
C THR A 469 -3.22 1.97 -25.03
N PRO A 470 -1.89 1.74 -24.89
CA PRO A 470 -1.02 2.63 -24.12
C PRO A 470 -0.90 3.99 -24.81
N ILE A 471 -0.77 5.03 -24.01
CA ILE A 471 -0.60 6.42 -24.43
C ILE A 471 0.58 7.07 -23.70
N GLY A 472 1.03 8.21 -24.22
CA GLY A 472 2.15 8.98 -23.65
C GLY A 472 3.48 8.58 -24.26
N ASP A 473 3.85 9.28 -25.34
CA ASP A 473 5.15 9.11 -26.02
C ASP A 473 6.27 9.91 -25.37
N GLY A 474 5.94 10.72 -24.36
CA GLY A 474 6.86 11.59 -23.64
C GLY A 474 7.39 11.01 -22.34
N ALA A 475 7.56 11.90 -21.35
CA ALA A 475 8.08 11.53 -20.04
C ALA A 475 7.00 11.02 -19.06
N ILE A 476 5.71 11.11 -19.40
CA ILE A 476 4.62 10.47 -18.66
C ILE A 476 3.93 9.48 -19.58
N GLY A 477 3.92 8.20 -19.20
CA GLY A 477 3.19 7.15 -19.90
C GLY A 477 1.98 6.68 -19.09
N TYR A 478 0.95 6.18 -19.79
CA TYR A 478 -0.24 5.62 -19.19
C TYR A 478 -0.80 4.46 -20.01
N HIS A 479 -1.35 3.46 -19.33
CA HIS A 479 -2.24 2.49 -19.97
C HIS A 479 -3.42 2.11 -19.07
N LEU A 480 -4.51 1.69 -19.71
CA LEU A 480 -5.65 1.06 -19.10
C LEU A 480 -5.68 -0.40 -19.53
N ARG A 481 -5.27 -1.34 -18.66
CA ARG A 481 -5.29 -2.78 -18.94
C ARG A 481 -6.71 -3.34 -18.79
N GLN A 482 -7.06 -4.36 -19.58
CA GLN A 482 -8.26 -5.15 -19.35
C GLN A 482 -8.16 -5.95 -18.04
N GLY A 483 -9.20 -5.92 -17.21
CA GLY A 483 -9.34 -6.79 -16.04
C GLY A 483 -9.31 -6.09 -14.70
N ASP A 484 -9.06 -6.88 -13.66
CA ASP A 484 -9.20 -6.49 -12.25
C ASP A 484 -7.91 -5.90 -11.66
N HIS A 485 -7.94 -5.58 -10.36
CA HIS A 485 -6.81 -5.06 -9.58
C HIS A 485 -5.66 -6.08 -9.51
N ASP A 486 -4.71 -5.99 -10.41
CA ASP A 486 -3.56 -6.89 -10.46
C ASP A 486 -2.34 -6.27 -11.17
N LEU A 487 -1.22 -6.99 -11.18
CA LEU A 487 0.00 -6.71 -11.94
C LEU A 487 0.31 -7.95 -12.79
N LEU A 488 0.22 -7.82 -14.10
CA LEU A 488 0.32 -8.93 -15.02
C LEU A 488 1.43 -8.72 -16.07
N LEU A 489 1.71 -9.75 -16.86
CA LEU A 489 2.70 -9.68 -17.94
C LEU A 489 2.47 -8.48 -18.88
N TYR A 490 1.21 -8.20 -19.25
CA TYR A 490 0.89 -7.04 -20.09
C TYR A 490 1.42 -5.72 -19.50
N ASP A 491 1.26 -5.52 -18.17
CA ASP A 491 1.74 -4.31 -17.50
C ASP A 491 3.28 -4.21 -17.63
N TRP A 492 3.99 -5.32 -17.36
CA TRP A 492 5.45 -5.40 -17.49
C TRP A 492 5.93 -5.14 -18.92
N GLU A 493 5.22 -5.66 -19.93
CA GLU A 493 5.54 -5.36 -21.33
C GLU A 493 5.51 -3.87 -21.61
N GLN A 494 4.47 -3.17 -21.14
CA GLN A 494 4.36 -1.73 -21.30
C GLN A 494 5.44 -0.98 -20.51
N PHE A 495 5.77 -1.42 -19.30
CA PHE A 495 6.86 -0.82 -18.51
C PHE A 495 8.19 -0.94 -19.22
N MET A 496 8.52 -2.11 -19.76
CA MET A 496 9.78 -2.32 -20.50
C MET A 496 9.83 -1.55 -21.82
N ILE A 497 8.72 -1.46 -22.56
CA ILE A 497 8.64 -0.63 -23.77
C ILE A 497 8.89 0.83 -23.42
N PHE A 498 8.27 1.34 -22.35
CA PHE A 498 8.43 2.72 -21.90
C PHE A 498 9.84 2.98 -21.37
N ALA A 499 10.41 2.05 -20.59
CA ALA A 499 11.80 2.12 -20.12
C ALA A 499 12.78 2.24 -21.28
N LYS A 500 12.67 1.35 -22.27
CA LYS A 500 13.53 1.38 -23.49
C LYS A 500 13.41 2.70 -24.23
N ARG A 501 12.19 3.27 -24.38
CA ARG A 501 11.94 4.55 -25.05
C ARG A 501 12.61 5.71 -24.30
N ASN A 502 12.71 5.63 -22.98
CA ASN A 502 13.33 6.62 -22.11
C ASN A 502 14.82 6.37 -21.82
N GLY A 503 15.46 5.44 -22.53
CA GLY A 503 16.91 5.24 -22.51
C GLY A 503 17.43 4.24 -21.47
N PHE A 504 16.55 3.38 -20.94
CA PHE A 504 16.90 2.28 -20.03
C PHE A 504 17.03 0.94 -20.73
#